data_a46840053838263d67cc72b1a42236b9
#
_entry.id   a46840053838263d67cc72b1a42236b9
#
_cell.length_a   1.000
_cell.length_b   1.000
_cell.length_c   1.000
_cell.angle_alpha   90.00
_cell.angle_beta   90.00
_cell.angle_gamma   90.00
#
_symmetry.space_group_name_H-M   'P 1'
#
loop_
_entity.id
_entity.type
_entity.pdbx_description
1 polymer ?
#
loop_
_entity_poly.entity_id
_entity_poly.type
_entity_poly.pdbx_seq_one_letter_code
_entity_poly.pdbx_strand_id
1 'polypeptide(L)'
;MMLTSPDVLTVTLPLALVDAEPVVRSALQAEQFGVITEVDFQLRFREKLGIDSPPNKTLGACNPRLAAEVIAANADAALALPCNIVLREEDGSTVVAALRPTAALGRFGPSVAPLAARAEASLARVFAHLRDAITTDS
;
A
#
# COMPACT_ATOMS: atom_id res chain seq x y z
N MET A 1 -14.39 -14.35 12.21
CA MET A 1 -13.32 -13.46 12.67
C MET A 1 -12.14 -13.51 11.70
N MET A 2 -11.77 -12.37 11.19
CA MET A 2 -10.61 -12.31 10.28
C MET A 2 -9.35 -12.06 11.09
N LEU A 3 -8.37 -12.94 10.90
CA LEU A 3 -7.05 -12.74 11.50
C LEU A 3 -6.21 -11.89 10.56
N THR A 4 -5.69 -10.78 11.07
CA THR A 4 -4.77 -9.93 10.31
C THR A 4 -3.38 -10.55 10.37
N SER A 5 -2.76 -10.73 9.21
CA SER A 5 -1.37 -11.21 9.16
C SER A 5 -0.44 -10.19 9.82
N PRO A 6 0.55 -10.65 10.62
CA PRO A 6 1.54 -9.73 11.19
C PRO A 6 2.38 -9.04 10.10
N ASP A 7 2.36 -9.57 8.88
CA ASP A 7 3.11 -9.01 7.76
C ASP A 7 2.37 -7.87 7.04
N VAL A 8 1.16 -7.53 7.50
CA VAL A 8 0.32 -6.54 6.84
C VAL A 8 0.11 -5.32 7.73
N LEU A 9 0.35 -4.14 7.15
CA LEU A 9 -0.11 -2.87 7.70
C LEU A 9 -1.53 -2.63 7.22
N THR A 10 -2.43 -2.21 8.10
CA THR A 10 -3.82 -2.00 7.71
C THR A 10 -4.46 -0.86 8.51
N VAL A 11 -5.41 -0.19 7.88
CA VAL A 11 -6.28 0.82 8.50
C VAL A 11 -7.60 0.82 7.75
N THR A 12 -8.70 1.06 8.46
CA THR A 12 -10.03 1.21 7.83
C THR A 12 -10.45 2.66 7.92
N LEU A 13 -10.74 3.26 6.76
CA LEU A 13 -11.22 4.64 6.67
C LEU A 13 -12.74 4.62 6.52
N PRO A 14 -13.48 5.48 7.26
CA PRO A 14 -14.95 5.53 7.16
C PRO A 14 -15.39 6.32 5.92
N LEU A 15 -14.89 5.95 4.76
CA LEU A 15 -15.10 6.61 3.48
C LEU A 15 -15.30 5.57 2.39
N ALA A 16 -16.12 5.89 1.39
CA ALA A 16 -16.15 5.11 0.16
C ALA A 16 -14.79 5.19 -0.53
N LEU A 17 -14.45 4.20 -1.35
CA LEU A 17 -13.13 4.13 -1.97
C LEU A 17 -12.81 5.38 -2.79
N VAL A 18 -13.79 5.92 -3.52
CA VAL A 18 -13.59 7.13 -4.34
C VAL A 18 -13.13 8.33 -3.50
N ASP A 19 -13.57 8.41 -2.25
CA ASP A 19 -13.20 9.49 -1.33
C ASP A 19 -11.94 9.14 -0.52
N ALA A 20 -11.71 7.87 -0.26
CA ALA A 20 -10.53 7.40 0.46
C ALA A 20 -9.25 7.53 -0.37
N GLU A 21 -9.34 7.28 -1.67
CA GLU A 21 -8.16 7.25 -2.54
C GLU A 21 -7.33 8.54 -2.51
N PRO A 22 -7.92 9.76 -2.66
CA PRO A 22 -7.10 10.97 -2.59
C PRO A 22 -6.46 11.19 -1.21
N VAL A 23 -7.12 10.75 -0.13
CA VAL A 23 -6.55 10.83 1.22
C VAL A 23 -5.32 9.93 1.33
N VAL A 24 -5.41 8.71 0.81
CA VAL A 24 -4.29 7.75 0.81
C VAL A 24 -3.13 8.26 -0.04
N ARG A 25 -3.42 8.77 -1.24
CA ARG A 25 -2.38 9.32 -2.14
C ARG A 25 -1.64 10.48 -1.49
N SER A 26 -2.35 11.36 -0.81
CA SER A 26 -1.76 12.50 -0.11
C SER A 26 -0.86 12.05 1.05
N ALA A 27 -1.30 11.07 1.84
CA ALA A 27 -0.51 10.53 2.95
C ALA A 27 0.77 9.85 2.45
N LEU A 28 0.69 9.13 1.34
CA LEU A 28 1.84 8.50 0.71
C LEU A 28 2.84 9.55 0.24
N GLN A 29 2.38 10.60 -0.43
CA GLN A 29 3.24 11.64 -0.96
C GLN A 29 3.98 12.38 0.15
N ALA A 30 3.37 12.57 1.31
CA ALA A 30 4.01 13.20 2.46
C ALA A 30 5.25 12.43 2.95
N GLU A 31 5.31 11.12 2.67
CA GLU A 31 6.44 10.26 3.01
C GLU A 31 7.28 9.88 1.78
N GLN A 32 7.20 10.66 0.72
CA GLN A 32 7.99 10.51 -0.50
C GLN A 32 7.61 9.29 -1.35
N PHE A 33 6.40 8.75 -1.16
CA PHE A 33 5.88 7.68 -2.01
C PHE A 33 4.96 8.26 -3.08
N GLY A 34 5.40 8.22 -4.34
CA GLY A 34 4.53 8.56 -5.47
C GLY A 34 3.80 7.33 -5.99
N VAL A 35 2.56 7.50 -6.41
CA VAL A 35 1.81 6.40 -7.04
C VAL A 35 2.19 6.36 -8.51
N ILE A 36 2.79 5.25 -8.95
CA ILE A 36 3.29 5.08 -10.32
C ILE A 36 2.49 4.07 -11.13
N THR A 37 1.73 3.20 -10.46
CA THR A 37 0.85 2.22 -11.12
C THR A 37 -0.48 2.15 -10.42
N GLU A 38 -1.50 1.72 -11.16
CA GLU A 38 -2.85 1.60 -10.64
C GLU A 38 -3.54 0.42 -11.32
N VAL A 39 -4.15 -0.46 -10.53
CA VAL A 39 -4.95 -1.57 -11.05
C VAL A 39 -6.33 -1.50 -10.42
N ASP A 40 -7.35 -1.28 -11.25
CA ASP A 40 -8.75 -1.27 -10.83
C ASP A 40 -9.35 -2.64 -11.08
N PHE A 41 -9.43 -3.46 -10.03
CA PHE A 41 -9.91 -4.83 -10.15
C PHE A 41 -11.42 -4.88 -10.41
N GLN A 42 -12.19 -3.95 -9.85
CA GLN A 42 -13.64 -3.89 -10.12
C GLN A 42 -13.89 -3.73 -11.62
N LEU A 43 -13.18 -2.80 -12.25
CA LEU A 43 -13.30 -2.54 -13.67
C LEU A 43 -12.81 -3.73 -14.50
N ARG A 44 -11.67 -4.32 -14.13
CA ARG A 44 -11.10 -5.48 -14.82
C ARG A 44 -12.05 -6.68 -14.82
N PHE A 45 -12.64 -6.95 -13.65
CA PHE A 45 -13.56 -8.09 -13.53
C PHE A 45 -14.82 -7.88 -14.36
N ARG A 46 -15.33 -6.65 -14.38
CA ARG A 46 -16.50 -6.31 -15.19
C ARG A 46 -16.20 -6.46 -16.68
N GLU A 47 -15.08 -5.90 -17.14
CA GLU A 47 -14.71 -5.91 -18.55
C GLU A 47 -14.34 -7.30 -19.07
N LYS A 48 -13.61 -8.08 -18.27
CA LYS A 48 -13.06 -9.36 -18.73
C LYS A 48 -13.95 -10.56 -18.41
N LEU A 49 -14.72 -10.49 -17.31
CA LEU A 49 -15.49 -11.63 -16.83
C LEU A 49 -16.99 -11.35 -16.73
N GLY A 50 -17.43 -10.10 -16.92
CA GLY A 50 -18.83 -9.73 -16.74
C GLY A 50 -19.30 -9.86 -15.29
N ILE A 51 -18.37 -9.80 -14.34
CA ILE A 51 -18.66 -9.96 -12.92
C ILE A 51 -18.77 -8.57 -12.28
N ASP A 52 -19.81 -8.38 -11.47
CA ASP A 52 -19.96 -7.21 -10.62
C ASP A 52 -19.33 -7.52 -9.27
N SER A 53 -18.44 -6.64 -8.81
CA SER A 53 -17.72 -6.81 -7.54
C SER A 53 -17.60 -5.46 -6.84
N PRO A 54 -17.33 -5.47 -5.52
CA PRO A 54 -17.13 -4.20 -4.80
C PRO A 54 -15.90 -3.46 -5.31
N PRO A 55 -15.84 -2.13 -5.09
CA PRO A 55 -14.63 -1.37 -5.42
C PRO A 55 -13.39 -1.98 -4.79
N ASN A 56 -12.36 -2.18 -5.62
CA ASN A 56 -11.08 -2.76 -5.20
C ASN A 56 -10.01 -2.24 -6.15
N LYS A 57 -9.01 -1.57 -5.59
CA LYS A 57 -7.97 -0.95 -6.39
C LYS A 57 -6.62 -1.14 -5.71
N THR A 58 -5.58 -1.43 -6.50
CA THR A 58 -4.21 -1.52 -6.01
C THR A 58 -3.41 -0.37 -6.59
N LEU A 59 -2.78 0.40 -5.70
CA LEU A 59 -1.88 1.49 -6.06
C LEU A 59 -0.45 1.03 -5.84
N GLY A 60 0.39 1.16 -6.87
CA GLY A 60 1.81 0.88 -6.73
C GLY A 60 2.54 2.14 -6.30
N ALA A 61 3.04 2.17 -5.08
CA ALA A 61 3.71 3.33 -4.48
C ALA A 61 5.23 3.16 -4.54
N CYS A 62 5.92 4.19 -5.00
CA CYS A 62 7.37 4.15 -5.16
C CYS A 62 8.02 5.36 -4.52
N ASN A 63 9.03 5.11 -3.69
CA ASN A 63 9.99 6.10 -3.25
C ASN A 63 11.21 5.90 -4.15
N PRO A 64 11.48 6.80 -5.13
CA PRO A 64 12.50 6.53 -6.16
C PRO A 64 13.91 6.38 -5.59
N ARG A 65 14.25 7.19 -4.58
CA ARG A 65 15.59 7.10 -3.97
C ARG A 65 15.79 5.76 -3.30
N LEU A 66 14.81 5.30 -2.55
CA LEU A 66 14.87 4.03 -1.85
C LEU A 66 14.86 2.86 -2.83
N ALA A 67 14.03 2.95 -3.87
CA ALA A 67 13.98 1.91 -4.91
C ALA A 67 15.34 1.78 -5.62
N ALA A 68 16.00 2.92 -5.92
CA ALA A 68 17.31 2.90 -6.54
C ALA A 68 18.34 2.19 -5.66
N GLU A 69 18.33 2.46 -4.35
CA GLU A 69 19.25 1.82 -3.40
C GLU A 69 18.97 0.30 -3.29
N VAL A 70 17.71 -0.08 -3.26
CA VAL A 70 17.30 -1.50 -3.18
C VAL A 70 17.77 -2.25 -4.42
N ILE A 71 17.51 -1.71 -5.60
CA ILE A 71 17.89 -2.36 -6.86
C ILE A 71 19.41 -2.44 -6.99
N ALA A 72 20.13 -1.41 -6.53
CA ALA A 72 21.60 -1.43 -6.53
C ALA A 72 22.14 -2.51 -5.57
N ALA A 73 21.46 -2.76 -4.45
CA ALA A 73 21.89 -3.78 -3.50
C ALA A 73 21.60 -5.19 -4.01
N ASN A 74 20.46 -5.39 -4.68
CA ASN A 74 20.07 -6.67 -5.28
C ASN A 74 19.06 -6.40 -6.39
N ALA A 75 19.47 -6.62 -7.63
CA ALA A 75 18.62 -6.35 -8.80
C ALA A 75 17.30 -7.12 -8.77
N ASP A 76 17.31 -8.35 -8.22
CA ASP A 76 16.10 -9.17 -8.15
C ASP A 76 15.09 -8.64 -7.14
N ALA A 77 15.50 -7.77 -6.23
CA ALA A 77 14.58 -7.16 -5.27
C ALA A 77 13.55 -6.27 -5.97
N ALA A 78 13.78 -5.87 -7.22
CA ALA A 78 12.79 -5.17 -8.02
C ALA A 78 11.52 -5.99 -8.22
N LEU A 79 11.58 -7.33 -8.07
CA LEU A 79 10.41 -8.19 -8.15
C LEU A 79 9.38 -7.86 -7.04
N ALA A 80 9.83 -7.29 -5.94
CA ALA A 80 8.96 -6.88 -4.84
C ALA A 80 8.63 -5.38 -4.84
N LEU A 81 8.95 -4.69 -5.93
CA LEU A 81 8.65 -3.26 -6.12
C LEU A 81 7.70 -3.07 -7.29
N PRO A 82 6.85 -2.03 -7.29
CA PRO A 82 6.67 -1.05 -6.21
C PRO A 82 5.94 -1.65 -4.99
N CYS A 83 5.85 -0.89 -3.90
CA CYS A 83 5.04 -1.28 -2.75
C CYS A 83 3.56 -1.15 -3.12
N ASN A 84 2.82 -2.23 -3.07
CA ASN A 84 1.41 -2.24 -3.42
C ASN A 84 0.55 -1.86 -2.22
N ILE A 85 -0.32 -0.88 -2.42
CA ILE A 85 -1.29 -0.42 -1.44
C ILE A 85 -2.67 -0.82 -1.95
N VAL A 86 -3.35 -1.69 -1.25
CA VAL A 86 -4.68 -2.16 -1.63
C VAL A 86 -5.74 -1.30 -0.93
N LEU A 87 -6.71 -0.82 -1.70
CA LEU A 87 -7.90 -0.17 -1.18
C LEU A 87 -9.09 -1.05 -1.58
N ARG A 88 -9.81 -1.58 -0.59
CA ARG A 88 -11.02 -2.35 -0.86
C ARG A 88 -12.17 -1.83 -0.02
N GLU A 89 -13.32 -1.70 -0.65
CA GLU A 89 -14.51 -1.19 0.02
C GLU A 89 -15.31 -2.33 0.63
N GLU A 90 -15.66 -2.17 1.91
CA GLU A 90 -16.48 -3.10 2.66
C GLU A 90 -17.48 -2.30 3.48
N ASP A 91 -18.78 -2.51 3.22
CA ASP A 91 -19.87 -1.88 3.98
C ASP A 91 -19.74 -0.35 4.09
N GLY A 92 -19.38 0.29 2.99
CA GLY A 92 -19.27 1.76 2.91
C GLY A 92 -17.99 2.34 3.49
N SER A 93 -17.12 1.50 4.03
CA SER A 93 -15.79 1.90 4.50
C SER A 93 -14.74 1.33 3.56
N THR A 94 -13.52 1.86 3.62
CA THR A 94 -12.41 1.38 2.79
C THR A 94 -11.30 0.85 3.68
N VAL A 95 -10.96 -0.42 3.50
CA VAL A 95 -9.80 -1.03 4.13
C VAL A 95 -8.59 -0.72 3.27
N VAL A 96 -7.57 -0.13 3.88
CA VAL A 96 -6.28 0.16 3.24
C VAL A 96 -5.26 -0.80 3.81
N ALA A 97 -4.56 -1.53 2.95
CA ALA A 97 -3.62 -2.56 3.41
C ALA A 97 -2.37 -2.58 2.53
N ALA A 98 -1.24 -2.92 3.15
CA ALA A 98 0.03 -3.09 2.45
C ALA A 98 0.88 -4.14 3.16
N LEU A 99 1.68 -4.89 2.41
CA LEU A 99 2.69 -5.74 3.02
C LEU A 99 3.75 -4.88 3.69
N ARG A 100 4.22 -5.31 4.86
CA ARG A 100 5.37 -4.67 5.48
C ARG A 100 6.58 -4.86 4.57
N PRO A 101 7.33 -3.80 4.26
CA PRO A 101 8.52 -3.93 3.42
C PRO A 101 9.53 -4.95 3.92
N THR A 102 9.68 -5.14 5.23
CA THR A 102 10.57 -6.18 5.75
C THR A 102 10.09 -7.58 5.37
N ALA A 103 8.78 -7.80 5.27
CA ALA A 103 8.23 -9.07 4.81
C ALA A 103 8.40 -9.25 3.30
N ALA A 104 8.14 -8.20 2.53
CA ALA A 104 8.20 -8.26 1.07
C ALA A 104 9.64 -8.38 0.55
N LEU A 105 10.58 -7.68 1.17
CA LEU A 105 11.97 -7.55 0.71
C LEU A 105 12.96 -8.43 1.46
N GLY A 106 12.55 -9.03 2.59
CA GLY A 106 13.46 -9.77 3.47
C GLY A 106 14.16 -10.95 2.81
N ARG A 107 13.51 -11.57 1.83
CA ARG A 107 14.07 -12.73 1.12
C ARG A 107 15.25 -12.37 0.21
N PHE A 108 15.50 -11.10 -0.01
CA PHE A 108 16.56 -10.65 -0.92
C PHE A 108 17.89 -10.37 -0.22
N GLY A 109 18.01 -10.77 1.04
CA GLY A 109 19.29 -10.87 1.73
C GLY A 109 19.65 -9.68 2.61
N PRO A 110 20.79 -9.79 3.32
CA PRO A 110 21.19 -8.81 4.32
C PRO A 110 21.57 -7.45 3.75
N SER A 111 21.91 -7.35 2.47
CA SER A 111 22.18 -6.05 1.84
C SER A 111 20.92 -5.23 1.65
N VAL A 112 19.76 -5.87 1.54
CA VAL A 112 18.47 -5.21 1.34
C VAL A 112 17.76 -4.95 2.67
N ALA A 113 18.04 -5.75 3.71
CA ALA A 113 17.34 -5.69 4.98
C ALA A 113 17.30 -4.30 5.64
N PRO A 114 18.40 -3.53 5.71
CA PRO A 114 18.34 -2.18 6.28
C PRO A 114 17.47 -1.22 5.46
N LEU A 115 17.46 -1.39 4.14
CA LEU A 115 16.64 -0.57 3.25
C LEU A 115 15.16 -0.91 3.42
N ALA A 116 14.84 -2.19 3.58
CA ALA A 116 13.48 -2.64 3.87
C ALA A 116 12.98 -2.04 5.18
N ALA A 117 13.81 -2.00 6.20
CA ALA A 117 13.45 -1.41 7.50
C ALA A 117 13.18 0.09 7.37
N ARG A 118 13.96 0.82 6.57
CA ARG A 118 13.74 2.24 6.32
C ARG A 118 12.42 2.47 5.57
N ALA A 119 12.15 1.65 4.55
CA ALA A 119 10.90 1.71 3.81
C ALA A 119 9.71 1.48 4.73
N GLU A 120 9.82 0.49 5.61
CA GLU A 120 8.75 0.14 6.53
C GLU A 120 8.49 1.27 7.54
N ALA A 121 9.53 1.91 8.04
CA ALA A 121 9.38 3.05 8.95
C ALA A 121 8.58 4.18 8.28
N SER A 122 8.89 4.49 7.02
CA SER A 122 8.17 5.52 6.27
C SER A 122 6.72 5.10 6.01
N LEU A 123 6.51 3.86 5.60
CA LEU A 123 5.17 3.35 5.30
C LEU A 123 4.32 3.27 6.58
N ALA A 124 4.92 2.89 7.72
CA ALA A 124 4.23 2.87 8.99
C ALA A 124 3.75 4.28 9.38
N ARG A 125 4.52 5.33 9.05
CA ARG A 125 4.08 6.71 9.29
C ARG A 125 2.89 7.09 8.41
N VAL A 126 2.83 6.58 7.18
CA VAL A 126 1.67 6.77 6.30
C VAL A 126 0.42 6.23 6.99
N PHE A 127 0.49 4.98 7.48
CA PHE A 127 -0.66 4.34 8.14
C PHE A 127 -1.01 5.02 9.46
N ALA A 128 -0.03 5.48 10.23
CA ALA A 128 -0.27 6.23 11.45
C ALA A 128 -0.99 7.56 11.14
N HIS A 129 -0.57 8.25 10.09
CA HIS A 129 -1.20 9.49 9.65
C HIS A 129 -2.68 9.25 9.25
N LEU A 130 -2.95 8.16 8.55
CA LEU A 130 -4.32 7.80 8.17
C LEU A 130 -5.19 7.52 9.41
N ARG A 131 -4.65 6.83 10.41
CA ARG A 131 -5.37 6.60 11.68
C ARG A 131 -5.67 7.90 12.41
N ASP A 132 -4.70 8.80 12.46
CA ASP A 132 -4.87 10.09 13.13
C ASP A 132 -5.92 10.95 12.45
N ALA A 133 -6.03 10.88 11.13
CA ALA A 133 -7.04 11.61 10.37
C ALA A 133 -8.45 11.15 10.72
N ILE A 134 -8.64 9.87 11.07
CA ILE A 134 -9.94 9.34 11.50
C ILE A 134 -10.32 9.91 12.86
N THR A 135 -9.37 9.98 13.80
CA THR A 135 -9.65 10.41 15.17
C THR A 135 -9.89 11.92 15.28
N THR A 136 -9.35 12.72 14.36
CA THR A 136 -9.54 14.17 14.37
C THR A 136 -10.87 14.61 13.77
N ASP A 137 -11.55 13.73 13.06
CA ASP A 137 -12.84 14.02 12.42
C ASP A 137 -14.05 13.69 13.29
N SER A 138 -13.82 13.21 14.50
CA SER A 138 -14.89 12.84 15.42
C SER A 138 -15.39 14.02 16.25
#